data_3372a1c7bf3c6d788694efb69f378d9f
#
_entry.id   3372a1c7bf3c6d788694efb69f378d9f
#
_cell.length_a   1.000
_cell.length_b   1.000
_cell.length_c   1.000
_cell.angle_alpha   90.00
_cell.angle_beta   90.00
_cell.angle_gamma   90.00
#
_symmetry.space_group_name_H-M   'P 1'
#
loop_
_entity.id
_entity.type
_entity.pdbx_description
1 polymer ?
#
loop_
_entity_poly.entity_id
_entity_poly.type
_entity_poly.pdbx_seq_one_letter_code
_entity_poly.pdbx_strand_id
1 'polypeptide(L)'
;MASSSSASKSLSTPPPVSFDFSPDLPPILALTPDQFSRCSKALSFFRERLSMPHAIDQEFARLQANRITPSEMRRSATVALDSVNLSKNRYSDVIPFDRNRIVLNSSKDYRPAARGYINASLINTSSSENVSKFIATQGPLPHTYEDFWEMVIQYRCPVVVMLTRLVDNYKMVKCGDYFQAEDGPREFGNIYIATKWIRTSETSLVLRLLEVNNRESEEAPVSVLHILYPEWPDHGVPKDTFAVREILKRIYHVPPNIGPIAVHCSAGIGRTGTYCTIHNTIQRILDGDMSALDLVNTITMFRSQRIGMVQTQDQYLFCYKAIIDELEDLISEFNSRSSK
;
A
#
# COMPACT_ATOMS: atom_id res chain seq x y z
N MET A 1 9.87 -3.12 -61.69
CA MET A 1 9.04 -2.62 -60.58
C MET A 1 9.03 -3.71 -59.54
N ALA A 2 9.82 -3.55 -58.48
CA ALA A 2 9.88 -4.48 -57.39
C ALA A 2 9.19 -3.85 -56.18
N SER A 3 8.08 -4.43 -55.75
CA SER A 3 7.32 -4.02 -54.56
C SER A 3 7.96 -4.64 -53.34
N SER A 4 8.55 -3.82 -52.48
CA SER A 4 9.02 -4.21 -51.17
C SER A 4 7.84 -4.21 -50.17
N SER A 5 7.42 -5.38 -49.72
CA SER A 5 6.51 -5.54 -48.60
C SER A 5 7.28 -5.44 -47.28
N SER A 6 7.07 -4.34 -46.55
CA SER A 6 7.53 -4.20 -45.16
C SER A 6 6.63 -4.99 -44.22
N ALA A 7 7.12 -6.11 -43.72
CA ALA A 7 6.46 -6.84 -42.62
C ALA A 7 6.68 -6.08 -41.34
N SER A 8 5.60 -5.53 -40.78
CA SER A 8 5.56 -4.98 -39.42
C SER A 8 5.66 -6.14 -38.43
N LYS A 9 6.78 -6.24 -37.71
CA LYS A 9 6.92 -7.13 -36.56
C LYS A 9 6.03 -6.55 -35.43
N SER A 10 4.93 -7.24 -35.16
CA SER A 10 4.19 -7.04 -33.92
C SER A 10 5.09 -7.41 -32.74
N LEU A 11 5.47 -6.43 -31.93
CA LEU A 11 6.08 -6.66 -30.63
C LEU A 11 5.01 -7.33 -29.77
N SER A 12 5.12 -8.64 -29.59
CA SER A 12 4.33 -9.36 -28.59
C SER A 12 4.75 -8.85 -27.21
N THR A 13 3.82 -8.21 -26.50
CA THR A 13 3.98 -7.95 -25.07
C THR A 13 4.23 -9.25 -24.34
N PRO A 14 5.23 -9.35 -23.45
CA PRO A 14 5.47 -10.55 -22.67
C PRO A 14 4.20 -10.88 -21.86
N PRO A 15 3.90 -12.18 -21.67
CA PRO A 15 2.73 -12.57 -20.89
C PRO A 15 2.79 -11.95 -19.50
N PRO A 16 1.64 -11.60 -18.90
CA PRO A 16 1.60 -10.98 -17.58
C PRO A 16 2.24 -11.93 -16.57
N VAL A 17 3.20 -11.41 -15.82
CA VAL A 17 3.80 -12.13 -14.69
C VAL A 17 2.69 -12.32 -13.65
N SER A 18 2.23 -13.55 -13.45
CA SER A 18 1.31 -13.91 -12.38
C SER A 18 2.10 -14.45 -11.20
N PHE A 19 1.71 -14.07 -9.99
CA PHE A 19 2.23 -14.65 -8.75
C PHE A 19 1.16 -15.55 -8.14
N ASP A 20 1.56 -16.78 -7.78
CA ASP A 20 0.64 -17.74 -7.14
C ASP A 20 0.67 -17.55 -5.61
N PHE A 21 -0.43 -17.10 -5.07
CA PHE A 21 -0.58 -16.85 -3.64
C PHE A 21 -1.05 -18.09 -2.90
N SER A 22 -0.16 -18.63 -2.06
CA SER A 22 -0.52 -19.70 -1.10
C SER A 22 -1.30 -19.11 0.10
N PRO A 23 -2.30 -19.83 0.65
CA PRO A 23 -2.92 -19.48 1.93
C PRO A 23 -1.95 -19.63 3.11
N ASP A 24 -0.92 -20.47 2.97
CA ASP A 24 0.06 -20.70 4.03
C ASP A 24 1.06 -19.55 4.15
N LEU A 25 1.63 -19.38 5.34
CA LEU A 25 2.68 -18.39 5.54
C LEU A 25 3.91 -18.76 4.70
N PRO A 26 4.41 -17.86 3.86
CA PRO A 26 5.60 -18.15 3.07
C PRO A 26 6.82 -18.38 3.96
N PRO A 27 7.86 -19.06 3.45
CA PRO A 27 9.09 -19.25 4.21
C PRO A 27 9.70 -17.91 4.59
N ILE A 28 10.37 -17.88 5.75
CA ILE A 28 11.06 -16.66 6.21
C ILE A 28 12.13 -16.27 5.19
N LEU A 29 12.24 -14.98 4.93
CA LEU A 29 13.21 -14.42 4.00
C LEU A 29 14.63 -14.79 4.43
N ALA A 30 15.39 -15.44 3.53
CA ALA A 30 16.78 -15.77 3.74
C ALA A 30 17.68 -14.58 3.39
N LEU A 31 18.34 -13.99 4.38
CA LEU A 31 19.28 -12.90 4.15
C LEU A 31 20.58 -13.39 3.50
N THR A 32 21.15 -12.57 2.63
CA THR A 32 22.56 -12.68 2.24
C THR A 32 23.46 -12.12 3.36
N PRO A 33 24.78 -12.44 3.40
CA PRO A 33 25.70 -11.84 4.37
C PRO A 33 25.69 -10.30 4.35
N ASP A 34 25.59 -9.69 3.16
CA ASP A 34 25.52 -8.24 3.01
C ASP A 34 24.22 -7.67 3.58
N GLN A 35 23.09 -8.33 3.34
CA GLN A 35 21.82 -7.95 3.93
C GLN A 35 21.84 -8.10 5.45
N PHE A 36 22.40 -9.17 5.97
CA PHE A 36 22.59 -9.35 7.41
C PHE A 36 23.42 -8.22 8.03
N SER A 37 24.53 -7.82 7.40
CA SER A 37 25.35 -6.70 7.86
C SER A 37 24.58 -5.39 7.90
N ARG A 38 23.79 -5.10 6.84
CA ARG A 38 22.94 -3.90 6.79
C ARG A 38 21.82 -3.92 7.83
N CYS A 39 21.13 -5.05 7.98
CA CYS A 39 20.10 -5.22 9.01
C CYS A 39 20.65 -5.03 10.42
N SER A 40 21.85 -5.56 10.70
CA SER A 40 22.50 -5.41 12.01
C SER A 40 22.85 -3.95 12.31
N LYS A 41 23.38 -3.21 11.33
CA LYS A 41 23.64 -1.76 11.47
C LYS A 41 22.36 -0.97 11.68
N ALA A 42 21.33 -1.28 10.91
CA ALA A 42 20.01 -0.62 11.02
C ALA A 42 19.38 -0.89 12.40
N LEU A 43 19.42 -2.13 12.88
CA LEU A 43 18.91 -2.49 14.20
C LEU A 43 19.61 -1.70 15.32
N SER A 44 20.95 -1.61 15.28
CA SER A 44 21.70 -0.82 16.24
C SER A 44 21.29 0.65 16.22
N PHE A 45 21.15 1.24 15.03
CA PHE A 45 20.71 2.63 14.85
C PHE A 45 19.32 2.87 15.44
N PHE A 46 18.34 2.04 15.08
CA PHE A 46 16.96 2.23 15.56
C PHE A 46 16.83 2.03 17.08
N ARG A 47 17.54 1.06 17.65
CA ARG A 47 17.56 0.83 19.10
C ARG A 47 18.20 2.02 19.84
N GLU A 48 19.33 2.51 19.36
CA GLU A 48 20.00 3.69 19.91
C GLU A 48 19.04 4.89 19.86
N ARG A 49 18.42 5.13 18.71
CA ARG A 49 17.48 6.26 18.54
C ARG A 49 16.28 6.16 19.48
N LEU A 50 15.70 4.97 19.61
CA LEU A 50 14.56 4.73 20.50
C LEU A 50 14.94 4.90 21.99
N SER A 51 16.21 4.68 22.37
CA SER A 51 16.68 4.85 23.75
C SER A 51 16.97 6.31 24.11
N MET A 52 17.07 7.23 23.12
CA MET A 52 17.34 8.64 23.37
C MET A 52 16.10 9.37 23.90
N PRO A 53 16.17 10.02 25.07
CA PRO A 53 15.06 10.82 25.58
C PRO A 53 14.64 11.88 24.55
N HIS A 54 13.33 12.00 24.34
CA HIS A 54 12.72 13.01 23.47
C HIS A 54 13.12 12.96 21.97
N ALA A 55 13.95 12.04 21.52
CA ALA A 55 14.34 11.98 20.12
C ALA A 55 13.13 11.79 19.20
N ILE A 56 12.26 10.85 19.51
CA ILE A 56 11.04 10.55 18.77
C ILE A 56 10.07 11.73 18.79
N ASP A 57 9.94 12.40 19.94
CA ASP A 57 9.07 13.57 20.10
C ASP A 57 9.55 14.73 19.20
N GLN A 58 10.86 14.99 19.18
CA GLN A 58 11.46 16.04 18.36
C GLN A 58 11.34 15.75 16.86
N GLU A 59 11.53 14.50 16.47
CA GLU A 59 11.37 14.08 15.07
C GLU A 59 9.93 14.24 14.60
N PHE A 60 8.96 13.79 15.41
CA PHE A 60 7.55 13.95 15.08
C PHE A 60 7.13 15.44 15.09
N ALA A 61 7.65 16.23 16.01
CA ALA A 61 7.41 17.69 16.02
C ALA A 61 7.90 18.37 14.72
N ARG A 62 9.07 17.97 14.18
CA ARG A 62 9.55 18.45 12.88
C ARG A 62 8.60 18.07 11.73
N LEU A 63 8.06 16.86 11.74
CA LEU A 63 7.05 16.43 10.76
C LEU A 63 5.76 17.26 10.87
N GLN A 64 5.36 17.65 12.07
CA GLN A 64 4.17 18.46 12.29
C GLN A 64 4.37 19.93 11.89
N ALA A 65 5.57 20.46 12.08
CA ALA A 65 5.92 21.84 11.68
C ALA A 65 5.93 22.02 10.15
N ASN A 66 6.20 20.98 9.40
CA ASN A 66 6.31 20.98 7.93
C ASN A 66 5.02 20.54 7.22
N ARG A 67 3.85 20.76 7.82
CA ARG A 67 2.58 20.45 7.17
C ARG A 67 2.29 21.43 6.03
N ILE A 68 1.73 20.86 4.94
CA ILE A 68 1.20 21.68 3.83
C ILE A 68 0.08 22.60 4.35
N THR A 69 0.09 23.83 3.90
CA THR A 69 -0.97 24.78 4.22
C THR A 69 -2.27 24.50 3.44
N PRO A 70 -3.44 24.89 3.97
CA PRO A 70 -4.70 24.75 3.23
C PRO A 70 -4.69 25.45 1.85
N SER A 71 -3.96 26.56 1.73
CA SER A 71 -3.82 27.29 0.45
C SER A 71 -2.98 26.51 -0.57
N GLU A 72 -1.86 25.94 -0.16
CA GLU A 72 -1.01 25.09 -1.00
C GLU A 72 -1.75 23.83 -1.43
N MET A 73 -2.51 23.21 -0.50
CA MET A 73 -3.32 22.04 -0.81
C MET A 73 -4.37 22.34 -1.89
N ARG A 74 -5.09 23.46 -1.77
CA ARG A 74 -6.07 23.88 -2.79
C ARG A 74 -5.44 24.07 -4.17
N ARG A 75 -4.23 24.60 -4.24
CA ARG A 75 -3.52 24.78 -5.52
C ARG A 75 -2.98 23.48 -6.10
N SER A 76 -2.75 22.48 -5.28
CA SER A 76 -2.09 21.21 -5.66
C SER A 76 -3.07 20.04 -5.86
N ALA A 77 -4.36 20.23 -5.58
CA ALA A 77 -5.38 19.18 -5.62
C ALA A 77 -6.67 19.69 -6.32
N THR A 78 -6.50 20.37 -7.45
CA THR A 78 -7.60 21.05 -8.15
C THR A 78 -8.65 20.09 -8.69
N VAL A 79 -8.23 18.91 -9.18
CA VAL A 79 -9.13 17.89 -9.71
C VAL A 79 -10.00 17.29 -8.60
N ALA A 80 -9.41 17.02 -7.44
CA ALA A 80 -10.15 16.49 -6.29
C ALA A 80 -11.18 17.47 -5.72
N LEU A 81 -10.92 18.77 -5.85
CA LEU A 81 -11.77 19.86 -5.36
C LEU A 81 -12.79 20.32 -6.39
N ASP A 82 -12.76 19.81 -7.62
CA ASP A 82 -13.81 20.06 -8.59
C ASP A 82 -15.16 19.52 -8.08
N SER A 83 -16.21 20.29 -8.28
CA SER A 83 -17.55 19.99 -7.76
C SER A 83 -18.07 18.61 -8.17
N VAL A 84 -17.68 18.12 -9.35
CA VAL A 84 -18.08 16.80 -9.87
C VAL A 84 -17.40 15.63 -9.15
N ASN A 85 -16.31 15.89 -8.43
CA ASN A 85 -15.51 14.87 -7.72
C ASN A 85 -15.69 14.88 -6.19
N LEU A 86 -16.31 15.93 -5.63
CA LEU A 86 -16.43 16.09 -4.18
C LEU A 86 -17.09 14.89 -3.49
N SER A 87 -18.14 14.33 -4.09
CA SER A 87 -18.85 13.17 -3.53
C SER A 87 -18.03 11.87 -3.54
N LYS A 88 -16.95 11.81 -4.34
CA LYS A 88 -16.04 10.66 -4.39
C LYS A 88 -14.99 10.68 -3.27
N ASN A 89 -14.94 11.76 -2.47
CA ASN A 89 -14.03 11.89 -1.33
C ASN A 89 -14.75 11.55 -0.02
N ARG A 90 -14.21 10.57 0.73
CA ARG A 90 -14.74 10.20 2.05
C ARG A 90 -14.58 11.32 3.06
N TYR A 91 -13.46 12.06 2.97
CA TYR A 91 -13.11 13.22 3.80
C TYR A 91 -12.71 14.37 2.89
N SER A 92 -13.26 15.55 3.13
CA SER A 92 -13.06 16.73 2.28
C SER A 92 -11.63 17.32 2.37
N ASP A 93 -10.92 17.00 3.44
CA ASP A 93 -9.56 17.47 3.74
C ASP A 93 -8.46 16.42 3.46
N VAL A 94 -8.85 15.20 3.06
CA VAL A 94 -7.89 14.14 2.69
C VAL A 94 -8.10 13.77 1.22
N ILE A 95 -7.38 14.45 0.35
CA ILE A 95 -7.52 14.37 -1.10
C ILE A 95 -6.15 14.20 -1.77
N PRO A 96 -6.09 13.60 -2.97
CA PRO A 96 -4.85 13.38 -3.69
C PRO A 96 -4.37 14.66 -4.38
N PHE A 97 -3.05 14.82 -4.47
CA PHE A 97 -2.43 15.88 -5.27
C PHE A 97 -2.54 15.56 -6.77
N ASP A 98 -2.73 16.59 -7.59
CA ASP A 98 -2.90 16.45 -9.05
C ASP A 98 -1.71 15.75 -9.71
N ARG A 99 -0.49 16.00 -9.22
CA ARG A 99 0.76 15.54 -9.83
C ARG A 99 0.97 14.02 -9.79
N ASN A 100 0.40 13.33 -8.80
CA ASN A 100 0.61 11.89 -8.60
C ASN A 100 -0.67 11.13 -8.20
N ARG A 101 -1.83 11.74 -8.39
CA ARG A 101 -3.09 11.02 -8.25
C ARG A 101 -3.18 9.88 -9.26
N ILE A 102 -3.90 8.86 -8.91
CA ILE A 102 -4.29 7.83 -9.87
C ILE A 102 -5.28 8.43 -10.86
N VAL A 103 -5.08 8.11 -12.13
CA VAL A 103 -5.98 8.49 -13.23
C VAL A 103 -6.48 7.21 -13.88
N LEU A 104 -7.79 6.96 -13.81
CA LEU A 104 -8.41 5.81 -14.46
C LEU A 104 -8.56 6.05 -15.96
N ASN A 105 -8.27 5.02 -16.75
CA ASN A 105 -8.32 5.09 -18.22
C ASN A 105 -9.75 5.06 -18.75
N SER A 106 -10.60 4.24 -18.15
CA SER A 106 -12.00 4.17 -18.54
C SER A 106 -12.77 5.32 -17.88
N SER A 107 -13.51 6.06 -18.66
CA SER A 107 -14.32 7.16 -18.15
C SER A 107 -15.74 7.03 -18.67
N LYS A 108 -16.63 6.64 -17.77
CA LYS A 108 -18.08 6.68 -18.01
C LYS A 108 -18.67 8.07 -17.81
N ASP A 109 -17.89 9.01 -17.27
CA ASP A 109 -18.31 10.38 -17.08
C ASP A 109 -17.82 11.25 -18.24
N TYR A 110 -18.74 11.81 -18.99
CA TYR A 110 -18.46 12.68 -20.14
C TYR A 110 -17.94 14.07 -19.74
N ARG A 111 -17.97 14.40 -18.44
CA ARG A 111 -17.43 15.68 -17.93
C ARG A 111 -15.92 15.58 -17.78
N PRO A 112 -15.14 16.49 -18.37
CA PRO A 112 -13.67 16.41 -18.37
C PRO A 112 -13.05 16.37 -16.95
N ALA A 113 -13.61 17.12 -16.00
CA ALA A 113 -13.10 17.20 -14.63
C ALA A 113 -13.32 15.92 -13.82
N ALA A 114 -14.43 15.21 -14.03
CA ALA A 114 -14.73 13.94 -13.35
C ALA A 114 -13.98 12.75 -13.97
N ARG A 115 -13.42 12.94 -15.17
CA ARG A 115 -12.79 11.89 -15.96
C ARG A 115 -11.65 11.23 -15.20
N GLY A 116 -11.76 9.91 -14.94
CA GLY A 116 -10.74 9.09 -14.33
C GLY A 116 -10.39 9.47 -12.88
N TYR A 117 -11.29 10.12 -12.12
CA TYR A 117 -11.00 10.50 -10.74
C TYR A 117 -11.29 9.38 -9.75
N ILE A 118 -10.31 9.11 -8.91
CA ILE A 118 -10.41 8.31 -7.69
C ILE A 118 -9.54 8.97 -6.60
N ASN A 119 -9.96 8.90 -5.33
CA ASN A 119 -9.14 9.39 -4.21
C ASN A 119 -8.04 8.38 -3.89
N ALA A 120 -6.99 8.40 -4.69
CA ALA A 120 -5.82 7.54 -4.57
C ALA A 120 -4.57 8.25 -5.10
N SER A 121 -3.42 7.97 -4.48
CA SER A 121 -2.12 8.57 -4.79
C SER A 121 -1.08 7.48 -5.02
N LEU A 122 -0.32 7.58 -6.12
CA LEU A 122 0.85 6.73 -6.33
C LEU A 122 2.00 7.23 -5.45
N ILE A 123 2.56 6.35 -4.63
CA ILE A 123 3.66 6.62 -3.71
C ILE A 123 4.89 5.87 -4.20
N ASN A 124 5.96 6.61 -4.48
CA ASN A 124 7.24 6.06 -4.91
C ASN A 124 8.39 6.82 -4.21
N THR A 125 9.30 6.09 -3.57
CA THR A 125 10.41 6.66 -2.80
C THR A 125 11.77 6.25 -3.35
N SER A 126 11.83 5.32 -4.30
CA SER A 126 13.04 4.77 -4.84
C SER A 126 12.95 4.59 -6.34
N SER A 127 14.08 4.74 -7.03
CA SER A 127 14.23 4.35 -8.43
C SER A 127 14.56 2.86 -8.59
N SER A 128 14.85 2.15 -7.49
CA SER A 128 15.13 0.72 -7.51
C SER A 128 13.88 -0.09 -7.83
N GLU A 129 14.02 -1.06 -8.73
CA GLU A 129 12.96 -2.01 -9.08
C GLU A 129 12.72 -3.06 -7.97
N ASN A 130 13.61 -3.15 -6.98
CA ASN A 130 13.49 -4.06 -5.84
C ASN A 130 12.65 -3.47 -4.70
N VAL A 131 12.27 -2.19 -4.79
CA VAL A 131 11.46 -1.51 -3.78
C VAL A 131 10.04 -1.31 -4.29
N SER A 132 9.07 -1.84 -3.55
CA SER A 132 7.66 -1.74 -3.91
C SER A 132 7.18 -0.29 -3.95
N LYS A 133 6.39 0.02 -4.98
CA LYS A 133 5.55 1.22 -5.02
C LYS A 133 4.24 0.94 -4.31
N PHE A 134 3.60 1.99 -3.81
CA PHE A 134 2.29 1.86 -3.19
C PHE A 134 1.25 2.71 -3.91
N ILE A 135 0.01 2.30 -3.84
CA ILE A 135 -1.14 3.17 -4.06
C ILE A 135 -1.80 3.36 -2.71
N ALA A 136 -1.66 4.56 -2.14
CA ALA A 136 -2.33 4.94 -0.91
C ALA A 136 -3.70 5.54 -1.24
N THR A 137 -4.79 4.94 -0.71
CA THR A 137 -6.16 5.33 -1.05
C THR A 137 -7.06 5.31 0.18
N GLN A 138 -8.19 6.00 0.08
CA GLN A 138 -9.25 5.94 1.09
C GLN A 138 -9.96 4.58 1.07
N GLY A 139 -10.66 4.23 2.15
CA GLY A 139 -11.63 3.13 2.15
C GLY A 139 -12.74 3.42 1.13
N PRO A 140 -12.96 2.54 0.13
CA PRO A 140 -13.93 2.77 -0.92
C PRO A 140 -15.34 3.11 -0.43
N LEU A 141 -16.00 4.04 -1.11
CA LEU A 141 -17.41 4.38 -0.92
C LEU A 141 -18.28 3.49 -1.82
N PRO A 142 -19.55 3.25 -1.50
CA PRO A 142 -20.42 2.37 -2.30
C PRO A 142 -20.44 2.71 -3.81
N HIS A 143 -20.40 4.00 -4.16
CA HIS A 143 -20.40 4.46 -5.55
C HIS A 143 -19.00 4.58 -6.18
N THR A 144 -17.94 4.14 -5.47
CA THR A 144 -16.55 4.10 -5.98
C THR A 144 -15.95 2.70 -5.98
N TYR A 145 -16.74 1.64 -5.73
CA TYR A 145 -16.24 0.25 -5.77
C TYR A 145 -15.73 -0.15 -7.15
N GLU A 146 -16.43 0.21 -8.20
CA GLU A 146 -16.03 -0.03 -9.58
C GLU A 146 -14.70 0.69 -9.87
N ASP A 147 -14.62 1.99 -9.54
CA ASP A 147 -13.39 2.80 -9.70
C ASP A 147 -12.19 2.17 -8.97
N PHE A 148 -12.41 1.62 -7.77
CA PHE A 148 -11.36 0.98 -6.98
C PHE A 148 -10.82 -0.28 -7.68
N TRP A 149 -11.71 -1.16 -8.13
CA TRP A 149 -11.28 -2.38 -8.80
C TRP A 149 -10.69 -2.13 -10.19
N GLU A 150 -11.19 -1.12 -10.89
CA GLU A 150 -10.60 -0.63 -12.13
C GLU A 150 -9.16 -0.16 -11.93
N MET A 151 -8.89 0.60 -10.86
CA MET A 151 -7.54 0.97 -10.45
C MET A 151 -6.66 -0.26 -10.21
N VAL A 152 -7.16 -1.26 -9.48
CA VAL A 152 -6.41 -2.49 -9.16
C VAL A 152 -6.04 -3.25 -10.45
N ILE A 153 -6.97 -3.37 -11.39
CA ILE A 153 -6.72 -4.00 -12.70
C ILE A 153 -5.72 -3.19 -13.51
N GLN A 154 -5.97 -1.90 -13.69
CA GLN A 154 -5.16 -1.01 -14.52
C GLN A 154 -3.70 -0.95 -14.08
N TYR A 155 -3.46 -0.91 -12.78
CA TYR A 155 -2.11 -0.86 -12.20
C TYR A 155 -1.54 -2.24 -11.88
N ARG A 156 -2.30 -3.31 -12.15
CA ARG A 156 -1.92 -4.71 -11.86
C ARG A 156 -1.50 -4.91 -10.40
N CYS A 157 -2.24 -4.33 -9.48
CA CYS A 157 -1.95 -4.45 -8.05
C CYS A 157 -2.07 -5.92 -7.61
N PRO A 158 -0.97 -6.59 -7.21
CA PRO A 158 -1.02 -7.98 -6.80
C PRO A 158 -1.62 -8.16 -5.40
N VAL A 159 -1.56 -7.10 -4.60
CA VAL A 159 -1.97 -7.13 -3.18
C VAL A 159 -2.76 -5.89 -2.83
N VAL A 160 -3.83 -6.08 -2.07
CA VAL A 160 -4.58 -5.02 -1.38
C VAL A 160 -4.43 -5.22 0.12
N VAL A 161 -3.91 -4.22 0.83
CA VAL A 161 -3.78 -4.21 2.29
C VAL A 161 -4.83 -3.27 2.88
N MET A 162 -5.81 -3.82 3.57
CA MET A 162 -6.89 -3.11 4.23
C MET A 162 -6.65 -3.07 5.74
N LEU A 163 -6.39 -1.88 6.28
CA LEU A 163 -6.02 -1.65 7.68
C LEU A 163 -7.17 -1.05 8.50
N THR A 164 -8.38 -1.48 8.24
CA THR A 164 -9.57 -1.00 8.96
C THR A 164 -10.69 -2.03 8.87
N ARG A 165 -11.57 -2.05 9.85
CA ARG A 165 -12.87 -2.72 9.75
C ARG A 165 -13.86 -1.87 8.94
N LEU A 166 -14.98 -2.44 8.56
CA LEU A 166 -16.04 -1.72 7.83
C LEU A 166 -16.70 -0.64 8.71
N VAL A 167 -16.98 -0.99 9.95
CA VAL A 167 -17.60 -0.12 10.96
C VAL A 167 -16.78 -0.17 12.23
N ASP A 168 -16.50 0.98 12.82
CA ASP A 168 -15.77 1.06 14.09
C ASP A 168 -16.65 0.75 15.32
N ASN A 169 -16.02 0.77 16.49
CA ASN A 169 -16.72 0.51 17.75
C ASN A 169 -17.79 1.58 18.11
N TYR A 170 -17.72 2.74 17.48
CA TYR A 170 -18.68 3.85 17.62
C TYR A 170 -19.78 3.82 16.55
N LYS A 171 -19.90 2.72 15.80
CA LYS A 171 -20.84 2.54 14.68
C LYS A 171 -20.64 3.51 13.50
N MET A 172 -19.45 4.08 13.38
CA MET A 172 -19.09 4.92 12.25
C MET A 172 -18.57 4.06 11.09
N VAL A 173 -19.11 4.26 9.89
CA VAL A 173 -18.66 3.57 8.69
C VAL A 173 -17.27 4.08 8.29
N LYS A 174 -16.30 3.18 8.26
CA LYS A 174 -14.90 3.46 7.93
C LYS A 174 -14.53 3.04 6.52
N CYS A 175 -15.19 2.04 5.99
CA CYS A 175 -14.99 1.53 4.65
C CYS A 175 -16.27 0.86 4.15
N GLY A 176 -16.52 0.90 2.85
CA GLY A 176 -17.57 0.09 2.24
C GLY A 176 -17.14 -1.36 2.05
N ASP A 177 -18.08 -2.26 1.97
CA ASP A 177 -17.83 -3.68 1.67
C ASP A 177 -17.68 -3.89 0.16
N TYR A 178 -16.46 -3.68 -0.33
CA TYR A 178 -16.11 -3.82 -1.74
C TYR A 178 -15.47 -5.18 -2.07
N PHE A 179 -15.23 -6.06 -1.10
CA PHE A 179 -14.32 -7.20 -1.23
C PHE A 179 -14.92 -8.55 -0.82
N GLN A 180 -15.98 -8.61 0.00
CA GLN A 180 -16.58 -9.89 0.43
C GLN A 180 -17.36 -10.52 -0.72
N ALA A 181 -16.97 -11.72 -1.12
CA ALA A 181 -17.56 -12.49 -2.21
C ALA A 181 -17.52 -14.00 -1.91
N GLU A 182 -17.78 -14.38 -0.65
CA GLU A 182 -17.76 -15.75 -0.18
C GLU A 182 -19.02 -16.50 -0.59
N ASP A 183 -20.17 -15.83 -0.65
CA ASP A 183 -21.47 -16.40 -1.02
C ASP A 183 -21.67 -16.44 -2.56
N GLY A 184 -20.65 -16.11 -3.32
CA GLY A 184 -20.66 -16.07 -4.77
C GLY A 184 -20.05 -14.81 -5.34
N PRO A 185 -19.86 -14.74 -6.66
CA PRO A 185 -19.27 -13.56 -7.30
C PRO A 185 -20.11 -12.30 -7.06
N ARG A 186 -19.43 -11.16 -6.86
CA ARG A 186 -20.05 -9.84 -6.73
C ARG A 186 -19.71 -8.98 -7.93
N GLU A 187 -20.67 -8.17 -8.32
CA GLU A 187 -20.57 -7.31 -9.49
C GLU A 187 -20.59 -5.84 -9.08
N PHE A 188 -19.69 -5.06 -9.69
CA PHE A 188 -19.56 -3.63 -9.56
C PHE A 188 -19.43 -3.03 -10.96
N GLY A 189 -20.56 -2.67 -11.56
CA GLY A 189 -20.59 -2.26 -12.97
C GLY A 189 -20.10 -3.39 -13.89
N ASN A 190 -19.02 -3.16 -14.62
CA ASN A 190 -18.44 -4.17 -15.53
C ASN A 190 -17.39 -5.07 -14.85
N ILE A 191 -17.10 -4.82 -13.59
CA ILE A 191 -16.11 -5.60 -12.85
C ILE A 191 -16.84 -6.57 -11.94
N TYR A 192 -16.39 -7.81 -11.92
CA TYR A 192 -16.82 -8.78 -10.92
C TYR A 192 -15.62 -9.38 -10.19
N ILE A 193 -15.85 -9.73 -8.94
CA ILE A 193 -14.88 -10.39 -8.08
C ILE A 193 -15.43 -11.73 -7.59
N ALA A 194 -14.54 -12.71 -7.44
CA ALA A 194 -14.87 -14.01 -6.85
C ALA A 194 -13.79 -14.43 -5.87
N THR A 195 -14.18 -14.98 -4.73
CA THR A 195 -13.25 -15.51 -3.74
C THR A 195 -12.80 -16.91 -4.13
N LYS A 196 -11.50 -17.11 -4.34
CA LYS A 196 -10.91 -18.44 -4.59
C LYS A 196 -10.66 -19.20 -3.29
N TRP A 197 -10.14 -18.52 -2.30
CA TRP A 197 -10.00 -19.05 -0.94
C TRP A 197 -9.99 -17.91 0.09
N ILE A 198 -10.33 -18.25 1.33
CA ILE A 198 -10.28 -17.38 2.50
C ILE A 198 -9.57 -18.10 3.64
N ARG A 199 -8.78 -17.37 4.41
CA ARG A 199 -8.11 -17.86 5.61
C ARG A 199 -7.94 -16.77 6.65
N THR A 200 -8.13 -17.14 7.92
CA THR A 200 -7.79 -16.27 9.05
C THR A 200 -6.47 -16.77 9.64
N SER A 201 -5.51 -15.88 9.85
CA SER A 201 -4.23 -16.19 10.49
C SER A 201 -4.31 -16.12 12.00
N GLU A 202 -3.27 -16.62 12.68
CA GLU A 202 -3.15 -16.57 14.14
C GLU A 202 -3.05 -15.13 14.67
N THR A 203 -2.61 -14.18 13.84
CA THR A 203 -2.55 -12.75 14.16
C THR A 203 -3.83 -11.99 13.82
N SER A 204 -4.94 -12.71 13.58
CA SER A 204 -6.25 -12.16 13.22
C SER A 204 -6.31 -11.46 11.85
N LEU A 205 -5.35 -11.69 10.95
CA LEU A 205 -5.48 -11.25 9.57
C LEU A 205 -6.50 -12.12 8.85
N VAL A 206 -7.37 -11.49 8.07
CA VAL A 206 -8.28 -12.21 7.17
C VAL A 206 -7.74 -12.07 5.73
N LEU A 207 -7.33 -13.19 5.18
CA LEU A 207 -6.72 -13.31 3.86
C LEU A 207 -7.75 -13.83 2.87
N ARG A 208 -7.84 -13.20 1.70
CA ARG A 208 -8.65 -13.66 0.57
C ARG A 208 -7.82 -13.65 -0.69
N LEU A 209 -7.84 -14.72 -1.43
CA LEU A 209 -7.43 -14.65 -2.83
C LEU A 209 -8.67 -14.35 -3.66
N LEU A 210 -8.68 -13.19 -4.28
CA LEU A 210 -9.75 -12.72 -5.15
C LEU A 210 -9.33 -12.87 -6.61
N GLU A 211 -10.23 -13.40 -7.43
CA GLU A 211 -10.15 -13.29 -8.87
C GLU A 211 -10.98 -12.08 -9.30
N VAL A 212 -10.34 -11.16 -10.00
CA VAL A 212 -10.95 -9.89 -10.43
C VAL A 212 -10.96 -9.85 -11.94
N ASN A 213 -12.13 -9.64 -12.54
CA ASN A 213 -12.29 -9.63 -13.99
C ASN A 213 -13.12 -8.41 -14.43
N ASN A 214 -12.77 -7.86 -15.60
CA ASN A 214 -13.56 -6.85 -16.29
C ASN A 214 -14.22 -7.48 -17.51
N ARG A 215 -15.57 -7.50 -17.56
CA ARG A 215 -16.36 -8.09 -18.64
C ARG A 215 -16.16 -7.45 -20.02
N GLU A 216 -15.72 -6.19 -20.04
CA GLU A 216 -15.44 -5.47 -21.29
C GLU A 216 -14.02 -5.73 -21.81
N SER A 217 -13.19 -6.42 -21.03
CA SER A 217 -11.81 -6.74 -21.39
C SER A 217 -11.68 -8.19 -21.84
N GLU A 218 -10.90 -8.41 -22.90
CA GLU A 218 -10.48 -9.76 -23.32
C GLU A 218 -9.28 -10.28 -22.49
N GLU A 219 -8.76 -9.45 -21.57
CA GLU A 219 -7.64 -9.84 -20.70
C GLU A 219 -8.08 -10.91 -19.70
N ALA A 220 -7.14 -11.79 -19.35
CA ALA A 220 -7.37 -12.81 -18.32
C ALA A 220 -7.65 -12.15 -16.96
N PRO A 221 -8.46 -12.79 -16.09
CA PRO A 221 -8.69 -12.34 -14.73
C PRO A 221 -7.40 -12.12 -13.95
N VAL A 222 -7.39 -11.12 -13.07
CA VAL A 222 -6.25 -10.81 -12.21
C VAL A 222 -6.45 -11.45 -10.84
N SER A 223 -5.44 -12.18 -10.36
CA SER A 223 -5.42 -12.70 -8.99
C SER A 223 -4.89 -11.65 -8.03
N VAL A 224 -5.65 -11.33 -6.99
CA VAL A 224 -5.33 -10.30 -6.00
C VAL A 224 -5.39 -10.88 -4.59
N LEU A 225 -4.29 -10.80 -3.84
CA LEU A 225 -4.31 -11.12 -2.42
C LEU A 225 -4.86 -9.92 -1.63
N HIS A 226 -6.05 -10.08 -1.08
CA HIS A 226 -6.65 -9.10 -0.17
C HIS A 226 -6.34 -9.48 1.28
N ILE A 227 -5.63 -8.60 2.00
CA ILE A 227 -5.24 -8.78 3.39
C ILE A 227 -6.00 -7.76 4.24
N LEU A 228 -6.91 -8.23 5.07
CA LEU A 228 -7.65 -7.41 6.03
C LEU A 228 -7.04 -7.55 7.42
N TYR A 229 -6.64 -6.43 8.02
CA TYR A 229 -6.30 -6.34 9.44
C TYR A 229 -7.39 -5.53 10.18
N PRO A 230 -8.39 -6.17 10.80
CA PRO A 230 -9.53 -5.47 11.39
C PRO A 230 -9.25 -4.87 12.77
N GLU A 231 -8.19 -5.35 13.48
CA GLU A 231 -7.93 -5.00 14.87
C GLU A 231 -7.12 -3.70 15.06
N TRP A 232 -6.66 -3.06 13.99
CA TRP A 232 -5.95 -1.78 14.09
C TRP A 232 -6.92 -0.65 14.44
N PRO A 233 -6.82 -0.05 15.65
CA PRO A 233 -7.75 0.99 16.09
C PRO A 233 -7.60 2.28 15.27
N ASP A 234 -8.69 3.02 15.10
CA ASP A 234 -8.66 4.32 14.44
C ASP A 234 -7.86 5.33 15.27
N HIS A 235 -7.00 6.12 14.61
CA HIS A 235 -6.05 7.07 15.23
C HIS A 235 -5.06 6.48 16.26
N GLY A 236 -5.13 5.18 16.52
CA GLY A 236 -4.25 4.46 17.44
C GLY A 236 -3.25 3.57 16.74
N VAL A 237 -2.68 2.66 17.54
CA VAL A 237 -1.74 1.62 17.10
C VAL A 237 -2.16 0.26 17.65
N PRO A 238 -1.75 -0.85 17.01
CA PRO A 238 -1.94 -2.19 17.55
C PRO A 238 -1.22 -2.39 18.88
N LYS A 239 -1.63 -3.40 19.66
CA LYS A 239 -0.98 -3.77 20.92
C LYS A 239 0.46 -4.24 20.72
N ASP A 240 0.70 -4.92 19.62
CA ASP A 240 1.98 -5.50 19.23
C ASP A 240 2.18 -5.35 17.73
N THR A 241 3.33 -5.80 17.24
CA THR A 241 3.74 -5.65 15.83
C THR A 241 3.49 -6.90 14.98
N PHE A 242 2.97 -8.00 15.58
CA PHE A 242 2.92 -9.31 14.90
C PHE A 242 2.10 -9.30 13.62
N ALA A 243 0.87 -8.75 13.64
CA ALA A 243 0.01 -8.71 12.47
C ALA A 243 0.62 -7.89 11.33
N VAL A 244 1.18 -6.72 11.63
CA VAL A 244 1.83 -5.86 10.64
C VAL A 244 3.05 -6.55 10.03
N ARG A 245 3.86 -7.24 10.84
CA ARG A 245 5.02 -8.00 10.37
C ARG A 245 4.60 -9.26 9.58
N GLU A 246 3.49 -9.90 9.93
CA GLU A 246 2.94 -10.99 9.11
C GLU A 246 2.56 -10.50 7.72
N ILE A 247 1.94 -9.31 7.59
CA ILE A 247 1.66 -8.71 6.28
C ILE A 247 2.95 -8.54 5.47
N LEU A 248 4.03 -8.02 6.08
CA LEU A 248 5.33 -7.89 5.42
C LEU A 248 5.85 -9.24 4.93
N LYS A 249 5.85 -10.27 5.80
CA LYS A 249 6.35 -11.62 5.50
C LYS A 249 5.61 -12.26 4.31
N ARG A 250 4.31 -11.98 4.18
CA ARG A 250 3.51 -12.47 3.04
C ARG A 250 3.83 -11.78 1.74
N ILE A 251 4.34 -10.56 1.79
CA ILE A 251 4.59 -9.72 0.61
C ILE A 251 6.06 -9.76 0.16
N TYR A 252 7.01 -10.11 1.02
CA TYR A 252 8.44 -10.13 0.65
C TYR A 252 8.76 -10.93 -0.61
N HIS A 253 8.00 -11.97 -0.90
CA HIS A 253 8.20 -12.82 -2.06
C HIS A 253 7.44 -12.37 -3.30
N VAL A 254 6.59 -11.36 -3.18
CA VAL A 254 5.86 -10.78 -4.32
C VAL A 254 6.82 -9.85 -5.08
N PRO A 255 7.12 -10.14 -6.35
CA PRO A 255 8.03 -9.30 -7.11
C PRO A 255 7.49 -7.86 -7.24
N PRO A 256 8.28 -6.82 -6.88
CA PRO A 256 7.81 -5.44 -6.93
C PRO A 256 7.44 -4.92 -8.33
N ASN A 257 7.96 -5.58 -9.37
CA ASN A 257 7.71 -5.22 -10.77
C ASN A 257 6.35 -5.72 -11.32
N ILE A 258 5.60 -6.54 -10.60
CA ILE A 258 4.24 -6.95 -10.99
C ILE A 258 3.32 -5.72 -11.00
N GLY A 259 3.39 -4.91 -9.94
CA GLY A 259 2.58 -3.72 -9.77
C GLY A 259 2.69 -3.16 -8.36
N PRO A 260 2.12 -1.97 -8.10
CA PRO A 260 2.12 -1.37 -6.77
C PRO A 260 1.21 -2.14 -5.80
N ILE A 261 1.53 -2.07 -4.53
CA ILE A 261 0.68 -2.58 -3.44
C ILE A 261 -0.37 -1.51 -3.12
N ALA A 262 -1.65 -1.84 -3.27
CA ALA A 262 -2.73 -0.95 -2.84
C ALA A 262 -2.90 -1.04 -1.31
N VAL A 263 -2.81 0.09 -0.62
CA VAL A 263 -2.91 0.16 0.84
C VAL A 263 -3.96 1.19 1.23
N HIS A 264 -4.91 0.80 2.06
CA HIS A 264 -5.90 1.73 2.57
C HIS A 264 -6.30 1.46 4.02
N CYS A 265 -6.84 2.48 4.64
CA CYS A 265 -7.59 2.41 5.90
C CYS A 265 -8.94 3.12 5.71
N SER A 266 -9.34 4.04 6.57
CA SER A 266 -10.51 4.89 6.29
C SER A 266 -10.14 6.08 5.40
N ALA A 267 -9.27 6.97 5.87
CA ALA A 267 -8.79 8.13 5.09
C ALA A 267 -7.62 7.80 4.13
N GLY A 268 -6.90 6.72 4.38
CA GLY A 268 -5.74 6.32 3.59
C GLY A 268 -4.49 7.16 3.88
N ILE A 269 -4.27 7.56 5.13
CA ILE A 269 -3.11 8.38 5.54
C ILE A 269 -2.46 7.92 6.85
N GLY A 270 -3.20 7.69 7.94
CA GLY A 270 -2.62 7.36 9.25
C GLY A 270 -2.07 5.94 9.28
N ARG A 271 -2.94 4.94 9.44
CA ARG A 271 -2.59 3.51 9.43
C ARG A 271 -1.89 3.12 8.11
N THR A 272 -2.38 3.63 6.99
CA THR A 272 -1.77 3.47 5.66
C THR A 272 -0.34 3.99 5.63
N GLY A 273 -0.11 5.22 6.09
CA GLY A 273 1.22 5.82 6.14
C GLY A 273 2.18 5.06 7.06
N THR A 274 1.68 4.59 8.20
CA THR A 274 2.46 3.80 9.16
C THR A 274 2.92 2.49 8.52
N TYR A 275 2.01 1.73 7.91
CA TYR A 275 2.35 0.50 7.21
C TYR A 275 3.34 0.73 6.06
N CYS A 276 3.07 1.71 5.19
CA CYS A 276 3.96 2.03 4.08
C CYS A 276 5.37 2.43 4.57
N THR A 277 5.47 3.16 5.68
CA THR A 277 6.77 3.55 6.26
C THR A 277 7.57 2.32 6.71
N ILE A 278 6.93 1.41 7.44
CA ILE A 278 7.58 0.18 7.92
C ILE A 278 8.04 -0.66 6.74
N HIS A 279 7.15 -0.95 5.80
CA HIS A 279 7.43 -1.78 4.62
C HIS A 279 8.56 -1.18 3.76
N ASN A 280 8.45 0.09 3.41
CA ASN A 280 9.43 0.78 2.58
C ASN A 280 10.82 0.83 3.23
N THR A 281 10.88 1.10 4.55
CA THR A 281 12.14 1.15 5.28
C THR A 281 12.85 -0.20 5.27
N ILE A 282 12.14 -1.29 5.57
CA ILE A 282 12.72 -2.64 5.56
C ILE A 282 13.21 -3.01 4.16
N GLN A 283 12.39 -2.81 3.11
CA GLN A 283 12.82 -3.13 1.74
C GLN A 283 14.04 -2.34 1.29
N ARG A 284 14.10 -1.04 1.60
CA ARG A 284 15.25 -0.19 1.24
C ARG A 284 16.51 -0.63 1.96
N ILE A 285 16.45 -1.01 3.24
CA ILE A 285 17.59 -1.57 3.98
C ILE A 285 18.06 -2.86 3.30
N LEU A 286 17.15 -3.77 2.95
CA LEU A 286 17.47 -5.01 2.26
C LEU A 286 18.08 -4.78 0.88
N ASP A 287 17.64 -3.74 0.17
CA ASP A 287 18.15 -3.34 -1.15
C ASP A 287 19.51 -2.57 -1.07
N GLY A 288 19.90 -2.12 0.12
CA GLY A 288 21.18 -1.43 0.36
C GLY A 288 21.09 0.08 0.52
N ASP A 289 19.89 0.64 0.44
CA ASP A 289 19.69 2.07 0.67
C ASP A 289 19.57 2.40 2.16
N MET A 290 20.69 2.71 2.77
CA MET A 290 20.76 3.05 4.20
C MET A 290 20.23 4.47 4.52
N SER A 291 19.88 5.29 3.53
CA SER A 291 19.17 6.54 3.80
C SER A 291 17.74 6.31 4.35
N ALA A 292 17.24 5.08 4.22
CA ALA A 292 15.98 4.62 4.83
C ALA A 292 15.97 4.69 6.37
N LEU A 293 17.12 4.82 7.03
CA LEU A 293 17.22 5.00 8.48
C LEU A 293 16.62 6.34 8.95
N ASP A 294 16.58 7.34 8.07
CA ASP A 294 15.93 8.63 8.34
C ASP A 294 14.41 8.53 8.07
N LEU A 295 13.64 8.15 9.10
CA LEU A 295 12.18 8.06 8.99
C LEU A 295 11.52 9.43 8.78
N VAL A 296 12.10 10.51 9.28
CA VAL A 296 11.58 11.87 9.05
C VAL A 296 11.62 12.18 7.57
N ASN A 297 12.73 11.90 6.90
CA ASN A 297 12.88 12.09 5.47
C ASN A 297 11.92 11.18 4.68
N THR A 298 11.84 9.89 5.02
CA THR A 298 10.92 8.95 4.37
C THR A 298 9.46 9.41 4.46
N ILE A 299 9.00 9.83 5.64
CA ILE A 299 7.63 10.31 5.83
C ILE A 299 7.42 11.67 5.15
N THR A 300 8.42 12.53 5.12
CA THR A 300 8.37 13.80 4.37
C THR A 300 8.18 13.55 2.88
N MET A 301 8.90 12.59 2.30
CA MET A 301 8.68 12.15 0.92
C MET A 301 7.27 11.61 0.70
N PHE A 302 6.74 10.81 1.62
CA PHE A 302 5.35 10.33 1.55
C PHE A 302 4.35 11.49 1.62
N ARG A 303 4.51 12.41 2.58
CA ARG A 303 3.65 13.58 2.74
C ARG A 303 3.67 14.52 1.54
N SER A 304 4.79 14.55 0.81
CA SER A 304 4.85 15.28 -0.45
C SER A 304 4.02 14.62 -1.55
N GLN A 305 3.68 13.34 -1.45
CA GLN A 305 2.92 12.57 -2.43
C GLN A 305 1.47 12.31 -1.99
N ARG A 306 1.20 12.22 -0.67
CA ARG A 306 -0.15 12.18 -0.10
C ARG A 306 -0.15 12.87 1.25
N ILE A 307 -1.08 13.78 1.42
CA ILE A 307 -1.18 14.60 2.63
C ILE A 307 -1.27 13.72 3.89
N GLY A 308 -0.56 14.13 4.96
CA GLY A 308 -0.80 13.63 6.31
C GLY A 308 -0.41 12.18 6.57
N MET A 309 0.40 11.55 5.71
CA MET A 309 0.91 10.19 5.94
C MET A 309 1.60 10.11 7.32
N VAL A 310 1.21 9.11 8.14
CA VAL A 310 1.54 8.98 9.57
C VAL A 310 0.98 10.14 10.39
N GLN A 311 -0.21 9.96 10.96
CA GLN A 311 -1.00 11.04 11.56
C GLN A 311 -0.62 11.38 13.00
N THR A 312 -0.25 10.37 13.79
CA THR A 312 -0.05 10.52 15.24
C THR A 312 1.36 10.16 15.67
N GLN A 313 1.78 10.68 16.80
CA GLN A 313 3.07 10.36 17.40
C GLN A 313 3.17 8.86 17.76
N ASP A 314 2.07 8.27 18.24
CA ASP A 314 2.04 6.85 18.54
C ASP A 314 2.26 6.00 17.28
N GLN A 315 1.70 6.40 16.13
CA GLN A 315 1.94 5.75 14.85
C GLN A 315 3.39 5.89 14.41
N TYR A 316 4.00 7.05 14.65
CA TYR A 316 5.42 7.27 14.37
C TYR A 316 6.31 6.39 15.24
N LEU A 317 6.04 6.34 16.56
CA LEU A 317 6.74 5.44 17.49
C LEU A 317 6.53 3.95 17.12
N PHE A 318 5.33 3.60 16.66
CA PHE A 318 5.03 2.24 16.22
C PHE A 318 5.86 1.83 15.00
N CYS A 319 6.19 2.77 14.08
CA CYS A 319 7.12 2.48 13.00
C CYS A 319 8.47 1.99 13.53
N TYR A 320 9.05 2.68 14.53
CA TYR A 320 10.31 2.27 15.17
C TYR A 320 10.23 0.85 15.74
N LYS A 321 9.17 0.59 16.53
CA LYS A 321 8.98 -0.72 17.17
C LYS A 321 8.85 -1.85 16.15
N ALA A 322 8.03 -1.67 15.14
CA ALA A 322 7.80 -2.69 14.13
C ALA A 322 9.05 -2.95 13.26
N ILE A 323 9.81 -1.91 12.96
CA ILE A 323 11.08 -2.05 12.21
C ILE A 323 12.11 -2.80 13.06
N ILE A 324 12.26 -2.45 14.33
CA ILE A 324 13.17 -3.13 15.25
C ILE A 324 12.84 -4.62 15.35
N ASP A 325 11.57 -4.93 15.66
CA ASP A 325 11.13 -6.30 15.83
C ASP A 325 11.31 -7.15 14.55
N GLU A 326 11.08 -6.56 13.37
CA GLU A 326 11.27 -7.25 12.10
C GLU A 326 12.77 -7.49 11.80
N LEU A 327 13.62 -6.51 12.06
CA LEU A 327 15.07 -6.67 11.91
C LEU A 327 15.63 -7.73 12.86
N GLU A 328 15.11 -7.80 14.09
CA GLU A 328 15.48 -8.84 15.07
C GLU A 328 15.12 -10.24 14.56
N ASP A 329 13.92 -10.42 14.02
CA ASP A 329 13.47 -11.70 13.46
C ASP A 329 14.37 -12.12 12.27
N LEU A 330 14.63 -11.22 11.34
CA LEU A 330 15.46 -11.49 10.17
C LEU A 330 16.89 -11.88 10.54
N ILE A 331 17.49 -11.17 11.52
CA ILE A 331 18.83 -11.45 12.02
C ILE A 331 18.88 -12.79 12.78
N SER A 332 17.88 -13.06 13.61
CA SER A 332 17.77 -14.32 14.37
C SER A 332 17.67 -15.52 13.44
N GLU A 333 16.87 -15.42 12.39
CA GLU A 333 16.74 -16.48 11.38
C GLU A 333 18.04 -16.74 10.64
N PHE A 334 18.76 -15.69 10.23
CA PHE A 334 20.07 -15.84 9.59
C PHE A 334 21.06 -16.58 10.49
N ASN A 335 21.16 -16.22 11.76
CA ASN A 335 22.04 -16.87 12.73
C ASN A 335 21.66 -18.34 12.94
N SER A 336 20.38 -18.65 13.02
CA SER A 336 19.87 -20.01 13.20
C SER A 336 20.22 -20.93 12.01
N ARG A 337 20.22 -20.39 10.79
CA ARG A 337 20.59 -21.14 9.57
C ARG A 337 22.10 -21.31 9.44
N SER A 338 22.88 -20.33 9.88
CA SER A 338 24.36 -20.39 9.83
C SER A 338 24.97 -21.33 10.88
N SER A 339 24.16 -21.75 11.86
CA SER A 339 24.57 -22.66 12.95
C SER A 339 24.22 -24.13 12.67
N LYS A 340 23.50 -24.39 11.57
CA LYS A 340 23.16 -25.74 11.06
C LYS A 340 24.10 -26.15 9.93
#